data_cedf6ab0660d8aea4f9c8cd622f36103
#
_entry.id   cedf6ab0660d8aea4f9c8cd622f36103
#
_cell.length_a   1.000
_cell.length_b   1.000
_cell.length_c   1.000
_cell.angle_alpha   90.00
_cell.angle_beta   90.00
_cell.angle_gamma   90.00
#
_symmetry.space_group_name_H-M   'P 1'
#
loop_
_entity.id
_entity.type
_entity.pdbx_description
1 polymer ?
#
loop_
_entity_poly.entity_id
_entity_poly.type
_entity_poly.pdbx_seq_one_letter_code
_entity_poly.pdbx_strand_id
1 'polypeptide(L)'
;MPQEQLHQLVVALFEKADTSAEDAQLMAKLLVLTDLRGVHSHGTRKIPDYIDMIRQGRVNPQPKVTVISETPTTRVYDGDGGLGHFPCYQGTLWAVKKAKEYGTAAITTRNHFHFGGAGKYTRMALEQDCFAIAVSSHRSPMSPDALIKGVNCTSPISVAFPSGEQPPLVIDMGAWMLPWDEALFDRMPFAFFKELGIGAMNRAFGGMLAGIYLPQFMEPQSKWESNQGSFISVFDVQCFMPCLLYTSPSPRD
;
A
#
# COMPACT_ATOMS: atom_id res chain seq x y z
N MET A 1 11.90 15.47 -18.37
CA MET A 1 10.87 16.48 -18.00
C MET A 1 11.15 16.91 -16.58
N PRO A 2 11.19 18.21 -16.27
CA PRO A 2 11.31 18.70 -14.89
C PRO A 2 10.16 18.20 -14.01
N GLN A 3 10.44 18.01 -12.71
CA GLN A 3 9.47 17.47 -11.74
C GLN A 3 8.14 18.25 -11.72
N GLU A 4 8.24 19.58 -11.70
CA GLU A 4 7.07 20.45 -11.64
C GLU A 4 6.17 20.31 -12.89
N GLN A 5 6.78 20.25 -14.07
CA GLN A 5 6.04 20.04 -15.30
C GLN A 5 5.35 18.67 -15.35
N LEU A 6 6.04 17.63 -14.84
CA LEU A 6 5.46 16.29 -14.74
C LEU A 6 4.28 16.29 -13.76
N HIS A 7 4.42 16.96 -12.62
CA HIS A 7 3.34 17.09 -11.64
C HIS A 7 2.11 17.76 -12.26
N GLN A 8 2.28 18.91 -12.91
CA GLN A 8 1.17 19.64 -13.58
C GLN A 8 0.52 18.81 -14.69
N LEU A 9 1.30 18.06 -15.47
CA LEU A 9 0.77 17.15 -16.48
C LEU A 9 -0.10 16.06 -15.85
N VAL A 10 0.36 15.46 -14.77
CA VAL A 10 -0.39 14.39 -14.05
C VAL A 10 -1.70 14.95 -13.52
N VAL A 11 -1.69 16.13 -12.89
CA VAL A 11 -2.92 16.79 -12.42
C VAL A 11 -3.90 16.96 -13.56
N ALA A 12 -3.48 17.57 -14.68
CA ALA A 12 -4.36 17.81 -15.82
C ALA A 12 -4.95 16.50 -16.42
N LEU A 13 -4.18 15.40 -16.38
CA LEU A 13 -4.66 14.11 -16.88
C LEU A 13 -5.76 13.52 -15.98
N PHE A 14 -5.61 13.60 -14.65
CA PHE A 14 -6.62 13.12 -13.71
C PHE A 14 -7.87 14.00 -13.71
N GLU A 15 -7.73 15.32 -13.77
CA GLU A 15 -8.87 16.24 -13.91
C GLU A 15 -9.68 15.96 -15.18
N LYS A 16 -9.01 15.69 -16.31
CA LYS A 16 -9.67 15.25 -17.56
C LYS A 16 -10.36 13.89 -17.47
N ALA A 17 -10.07 13.11 -16.43
CA ALA A 17 -10.72 11.86 -16.13
C ALA A 17 -11.76 11.99 -14.99
N ASP A 18 -12.32 13.17 -14.81
CA ASP A 18 -13.36 13.49 -13.82
C ASP A 18 -12.91 13.29 -12.35
N THR A 19 -11.61 13.27 -12.08
CA THR A 19 -11.07 13.28 -10.70
C THR A 19 -11.16 14.71 -10.15
N SER A 20 -11.49 14.88 -8.87
CA SER A 20 -11.52 16.20 -8.23
C SER A 20 -10.13 16.86 -8.27
N ALA A 21 -10.09 18.20 -8.25
CA ALA A 21 -8.80 18.91 -8.27
C ALA A 21 -7.90 18.53 -7.08
N GLU A 22 -8.48 18.35 -5.89
CA GLU A 22 -7.75 17.92 -4.69
C GLU A 22 -7.15 16.52 -4.86
N ASP A 23 -7.95 15.57 -5.33
CA ASP A 23 -7.52 14.19 -5.56
C ASP A 23 -6.49 14.10 -6.71
N ALA A 24 -6.66 14.90 -7.77
CA ALA A 24 -5.69 14.97 -8.86
C ALA A 24 -4.32 15.48 -8.38
N GLN A 25 -4.30 16.50 -7.51
CA GLN A 25 -3.07 16.98 -6.86
C GLN A 25 -2.43 15.90 -5.98
N LEU A 26 -3.22 15.17 -5.19
CA LEU A 26 -2.73 14.07 -4.37
C LEU A 26 -2.14 12.95 -5.24
N MET A 27 -2.82 12.55 -6.31
CA MET A 27 -2.32 11.53 -7.22
C MET A 27 -1.01 11.97 -7.88
N ALA A 28 -0.92 13.21 -8.35
CA ALA A 28 0.30 13.77 -8.93
C ALA A 28 1.45 13.73 -7.93
N LYS A 29 1.23 14.21 -6.69
CA LYS A 29 2.23 14.13 -5.61
C LYS A 29 2.72 12.71 -5.40
N LEU A 30 1.82 11.74 -5.22
CA LEU A 30 2.18 10.36 -4.90
C LEU A 30 2.88 9.64 -6.05
N LEU A 31 2.46 9.86 -7.29
CA LEU A 31 3.05 9.18 -8.46
C LEU A 31 4.41 9.77 -8.82
N VAL A 32 4.55 11.08 -8.82
CA VAL A 32 5.82 11.76 -9.12
C VAL A 32 6.88 11.44 -8.04
N LEU A 33 6.52 11.48 -6.76
CA LEU A 33 7.43 11.07 -5.68
C LEU A 33 7.86 9.59 -5.81
N THR A 34 7.01 8.74 -6.35
CA THR A 34 7.34 7.33 -6.59
C THR A 34 8.36 7.18 -7.72
N ASP A 35 8.22 7.96 -8.79
CA ASP A 35 9.21 8.01 -9.88
C ASP A 35 10.56 8.55 -9.43
N LEU A 36 10.57 9.61 -8.61
CA LEU A 36 11.80 10.18 -8.05
C LEU A 36 12.58 9.19 -7.16
N ARG A 37 11.90 8.18 -6.63
CA ARG A 37 12.50 7.07 -5.87
C ARG A 37 12.95 5.90 -6.76
N GLY A 38 12.81 6.00 -8.08
CA GLY A 38 13.18 4.96 -9.03
C GLY A 38 12.16 3.81 -9.15
N VAL A 39 10.96 3.92 -8.53
CA VAL A 39 9.93 2.87 -8.56
C VAL A 39 8.92 3.16 -9.68
N HIS A 40 9.42 3.25 -10.92
CA HIS A 40 8.62 3.64 -12.10
C HIS A 40 7.42 2.72 -12.36
N SER A 41 7.48 1.44 -11.98
CA SER A 41 6.37 0.49 -12.15
C SER A 41 5.09 0.89 -11.38
N HIS A 42 5.22 1.72 -10.32
CA HIS A 42 4.14 2.21 -9.46
C HIS A 42 4.07 3.75 -9.44
N GLY A 43 4.81 4.41 -10.31
CA GLY A 43 4.81 5.85 -10.55
C GLY A 43 3.89 6.26 -11.69
N THR A 44 4.29 7.27 -12.46
CA THR A 44 3.50 7.85 -13.55
C THR A 44 3.23 6.89 -14.72
N ARG A 45 4.02 5.82 -14.88
CA ARG A 45 3.73 4.74 -15.83
C ARG A 45 2.37 4.07 -15.60
N LYS A 46 1.77 4.21 -14.40
CA LYS A 46 0.44 3.66 -14.09
C LYS A 46 -0.71 4.56 -14.51
N ILE A 47 -0.45 5.79 -14.92
CA ILE A 47 -1.51 6.74 -15.30
C ILE A 47 -2.40 6.22 -16.42
N PRO A 48 -1.88 5.66 -17.54
CA PRO A 48 -2.76 5.13 -18.58
C PRO A 48 -3.72 4.08 -18.04
N ASP A 49 -3.24 3.11 -17.25
CA ASP A 49 -4.08 2.06 -16.65
C ASP A 49 -5.19 2.68 -15.78
N TYR A 50 -4.85 3.65 -14.92
CA TYR A 50 -5.82 4.29 -14.03
C TYR A 50 -6.87 5.10 -14.79
N ILE A 51 -6.45 5.88 -15.77
CA ILE A 51 -7.35 6.68 -16.61
C ILE A 51 -8.31 5.78 -17.40
N ASP A 52 -7.79 4.70 -17.98
CA ASP A 52 -8.61 3.74 -18.71
C ASP A 52 -9.64 3.05 -17.81
N MET A 53 -9.27 2.69 -16.60
CA MET A 53 -10.21 2.09 -15.62
C MET A 53 -11.30 3.08 -15.19
N ILE A 54 -10.95 4.35 -15.01
CA ILE A 54 -11.92 5.42 -14.72
C ILE A 54 -12.88 5.58 -15.91
N ARG A 55 -12.37 5.72 -17.12
CA ARG A 55 -13.18 5.89 -18.35
C ARG A 55 -14.10 4.71 -18.65
N GLN A 56 -13.67 3.50 -18.28
CA GLN A 56 -14.48 2.29 -18.38
C GLN A 56 -15.54 2.16 -17.26
N GLY A 57 -15.57 3.12 -16.32
CA GLY A 57 -16.48 3.08 -15.18
C GLY A 57 -16.19 1.98 -14.16
N ARG A 58 -14.95 1.46 -14.13
CA ARG A 58 -14.50 0.41 -13.19
C ARG A 58 -14.04 0.98 -11.86
N VAL A 59 -13.55 2.19 -11.85
CA VAL A 59 -13.02 2.91 -10.68
C VAL A 59 -13.77 4.21 -10.49
N ASN A 60 -14.15 4.51 -9.25
CA ASN A 60 -14.78 5.77 -8.90
C ASN A 60 -13.75 6.92 -8.99
N PRO A 61 -13.96 7.92 -9.88
CA PRO A 61 -13.04 9.04 -10.04
C PRO A 61 -13.09 10.05 -8.88
N GLN A 62 -14.20 10.07 -8.12
CA GLN A 62 -14.43 11.01 -7.01
C GLN A 62 -14.93 10.26 -5.76
N PRO A 63 -14.09 9.39 -5.17
CA PRO A 63 -14.51 8.57 -4.04
C PRO A 63 -14.69 9.41 -2.77
N LYS A 64 -15.71 9.09 -2.01
CA LYS A 64 -15.93 9.62 -0.67
C LYS A 64 -15.40 8.63 0.36
N VAL A 65 -14.14 8.77 0.70
CA VAL A 65 -13.52 7.93 1.73
C VAL A 65 -14.23 8.14 3.07
N THR A 66 -14.72 7.05 3.67
CA THR A 66 -15.45 7.10 4.95
C THR A 66 -14.79 6.23 6.00
N VAL A 67 -14.99 6.59 7.26
CA VAL A 67 -14.58 5.80 8.42
C VAL A 67 -15.72 4.88 8.82
N ILE A 68 -15.46 3.57 8.83
CA ILE A 68 -16.45 2.54 9.18
C ILE A 68 -16.46 2.29 10.69
N SER A 69 -15.26 2.23 11.28
CA SER A 69 -15.09 2.04 12.72
C SER A 69 -13.79 2.66 13.19
N GLU A 70 -13.76 3.06 14.44
CA GLU A 70 -12.61 3.71 15.06
C GLU A 70 -12.50 3.33 16.54
N THR A 71 -11.27 3.10 16.98
CA THR A 71 -10.86 3.08 18.39
C THR A 71 -9.78 4.14 18.61
N PRO A 72 -9.25 4.35 19.81
CA PRO A 72 -8.15 5.30 19.99
C PRO A 72 -6.92 5.06 19.10
N THR A 73 -6.64 3.80 18.73
CA THR A 73 -5.43 3.42 17.99
C THR A 73 -5.70 2.61 16.72
N THR A 74 -6.96 2.32 16.39
CA THR A 74 -7.29 1.60 15.16
C THR A 74 -8.42 2.26 14.40
N ARG A 75 -8.38 2.20 13.07
CA ARG A 75 -9.42 2.74 12.21
C ARG A 75 -9.60 1.88 10.96
N VAL A 76 -10.85 1.73 10.54
CA VAL A 76 -11.23 1.04 9.30
C VAL A 76 -11.80 2.05 8.33
N TYR A 77 -11.28 2.09 7.10
CA TYR A 77 -11.73 2.98 6.04
C TYR A 77 -12.42 2.22 4.92
N ASP A 78 -13.46 2.82 4.36
CA ASP A 78 -14.05 2.45 3.08
C ASP A 78 -13.56 3.42 1.99
N GLY A 79 -13.07 2.86 0.88
CA GLY A 79 -12.52 3.62 -0.24
C GLY A 79 -13.52 3.95 -1.35
N ASP A 80 -14.81 3.65 -1.17
CA ASP A 80 -15.91 4.00 -2.09
C ASP A 80 -15.62 3.65 -3.57
N GLY A 81 -14.97 2.52 -3.82
CA GLY A 81 -14.63 2.07 -5.17
C GLY A 81 -13.56 2.90 -5.89
N GLY A 82 -12.89 3.81 -5.21
CA GLY A 82 -11.81 4.63 -5.76
C GLY A 82 -10.45 3.91 -5.78
N LEU A 83 -9.41 4.62 -6.20
CA LEU A 83 -8.04 4.14 -6.05
C LEU A 83 -7.66 4.10 -4.57
N GLY A 84 -6.98 3.04 -4.16
CA GLY A 84 -6.55 2.84 -2.78
C GLY A 84 -5.56 3.89 -2.26
N HIS A 85 -5.05 4.73 -3.14
CA HIS A 85 -4.22 5.88 -2.77
C HIS A 85 -4.92 6.80 -1.77
N PHE A 86 -6.22 7.05 -1.96
CA PHE A 86 -7.00 7.97 -1.14
C PHE A 86 -7.19 7.48 0.30
N PRO A 87 -7.82 6.31 0.55
CA PRO A 87 -8.01 5.84 1.93
C PRO A 87 -6.69 5.51 2.62
N CYS A 88 -5.69 4.99 1.90
CA CYS A 88 -4.40 4.67 2.49
C CYS A 88 -3.60 5.91 2.87
N TYR A 89 -3.64 6.97 2.06
CA TYR A 89 -2.98 8.24 2.39
C TYR A 89 -3.61 8.90 3.62
N GLN A 90 -4.95 9.07 3.62
CA GLN A 90 -5.68 9.63 4.77
C GLN A 90 -5.47 8.79 6.03
N GLY A 91 -5.56 7.46 5.90
CA GLY A 91 -5.37 6.55 7.01
C GLY A 91 -3.95 6.58 7.57
N THR A 92 -2.94 6.71 6.71
CA THR A 92 -1.54 6.83 7.16
C THR A 92 -1.30 8.10 7.94
N LEU A 93 -1.83 9.25 7.48
CA LEU A 93 -1.73 10.51 8.21
C LEU A 93 -2.36 10.40 9.60
N TRP A 94 -3.55 9.78 9.68
CA TRP A 94 -4.20 9.54 10.96
C TRP A 94 -3.39 8.59 11.85
N ALA A 95 -2.88 7.48 11.30
CA ALA A 95 -2.11 6.50 12.06
C ALA A 95 -0.80 7.09 12.61
N VAL A 96 -0.11 7.92 11.82
CA VAL A 96 1.10 8.64 12.27
C VAL A 96 0.77 9.56 13.45
N LYS A 97 -0.29 10.36 13.32
CA LYS A 97 -0.73 11.24 14.42
C LYS A 97 -1.05 10.43 15.69
N LYS A 98 -1.77 9.32 15.56
CA LYS A 98 -2.15 8.47 16.69
C LYS A 98 -0.97 7.68 17.28
N ALA A 99 -0.02 7.28 16.47
CA ALA A 99 1.21 6.65 16.95
C ALA A 99 2.02 7.63 17.83
N LYS A 100 2.10 8.90 17.46
CA LYS A 100 2.74 9.94 18.30
C LYS A 100 2.01 10.19 19.62
N GLU A 101 0.69 9.97 19.65
CA GLU A 101 -0.16 10.16 20.85
C GLU A 101 -0.15 8.93 21.78
N TYR A 102 -0.17 7.72 21.21
CA TYR A 102 -0.38 6.46 21.93
C TYR A 102 0.76 5.44 21.81
N GLY A 103 1.81 5.77 21.07
CA GLY A 103 2.95 4.87 20.79
C GLY A 103 2.77 3.99 19.56
N THR A 104 1.55 3.63 19.21
CA THR A 104 1.25 2.85 18.01
C THR A 104 -0.17 3.10 17.52
N ALA A 105 -0.37 2.97 16.21
CA ALA A 105 -1.71 2.94 15.63
C ALA A 105 -1.71 2.11 14.34
N ALA A 106 -2.88 1.56 13.99
CA ALA A 106 -3.05 0.79 12.79
C ALA A 106 -4.36 1.13 12.07
N ILE A 107 -4.34 1.00 10.74
CA ILE A 107 -5.55 1.13 9.93
C ILE A 107 -5.70 -0.06 9.00
N THR A 108 -6.94 -0.35 8.65
CA THR A 108 -7.27 -1.15 7.47
C THR A 108 -8.12 -0.34 6.50
N THR A 109 -8.00 -0.66 5.23
CA THR A 109 -8.82 -0.07 4.17
C THR A 109 -9.44 -1.17 3.34
N ARG A 110 -10.63 -0.94 2.79
CA ARG A 110 -11.32 -1.86 1.89
C ARG A 110 -12.15 -1.12 0.85
N ASN A 111 -12.80 -1.86 -0.04
CA ASN A 111 -13.66 -1.31 -1.07
C ASN A 111 -12.92 -0.25 -1.91
N HIS A 112 -11.72 -0.59 -2.33
CA HIS A 112 -10.92 0.25 -3.21
C HIS A 112 -10.20 -0.60 -4.25
N PHE A 113 -9.62 0.06 -5.22
CA PHE A 113 -8.77 -0.53 -6.23
C PHE A 113 -7.29 -0.36 -5.87
N HIS A 114 -6.40 -0.50 -6.84
CA HIS A 114 -4.95 -0.46 -6.64
C HIS A 114 -4.47 0.70 -5.76
N PHE A 115 -3.63 0.41 -4.74
CA PHE A 115 -3.13 1.42 -3.81
C PHE A 115 -1.71 1.94 -4.13
N GLY A 116 -1.12 1.44 -5.23
CA GLY A 116 0.24 1.78 -5.64
C GLY A 116 1.31 0.99 -4.89
N GLY A 117 2.52 1.52 -4.82
CA GLY A 117 3.62 0.94 -4.06
C GLY A 117 3.45 1.16 -2.55
N ALA A 118 3.69 0.12 -1.75
CA ALA A 118 3.51 0.15 -0.30
C ALA A 118 4.45 1.14 0.39
N GLY A 119 5.66 1.30 -0.13
CA GLY A 119 6.67 2.21 0.39
C GLY A 119 6.30 3.70 0.38
N LYS A 120 5.21 4.09 -0.30
CA LYS A 120 4.68 5.45 -0.20
C LYS A 120 4.24 5.76 1.23
N TYR A 121 3.52 4.82 1.83
CA TYR A 121 2.88 4.98 3.13
C TYR A 121 3.87 4.81 4.27
N THR A 122 4.75 3.82 4.19
CA THR A 122 5.76 3.62 5.22
C THR A 122 6.73 4.80 5.31
N ARG A 123 7.06 5.45 4.17
CA ARG A 123 7.91 6.65 4.15
C ARG A 123 7.26 7.88 4.77
N MET A 124 5.92 7.97 4.76
CA MET A 124 5.21 9.06 5.47
C MET A 124 5.42 8.97 6.98
N ALA A 125 5.55 7.77 7.53
CA ALA A 125 5.84 7.57 8.94
C ALA A 125 7.27 7.99 9.31
N LEU A 126 8.24 7.78 8.41
CA LEU A 126 9.63 8.18 8.62
C LEU A 126 9.78 9.69 8.84
N GLU A 127 8.94 10.52 8.21
CA GLU A 127 8.94 11.98 8.35
C GLU A 127 8.61 12.44 9.77
N GLN A 128 8.14 11.52 10.63
CA GLN A 128 7.75 11.77 12.01
C GLN A 128 8.47 10.83 13.01
N ASP A 129 9.65 10.32 12.61
CA ASP A 129 10.45 9.39 13.42
C ASP A 129 9.66 8.13 13.86
N CYS A 130 8.76 7.67 13.03
CA CYS A 130 8.01 6.44 13.23
C CYS A 130 8.50 5.35 12.28
N PHE A 131 8.54 4.11 12.74
CA PHE A 131 8.62 2.99 11.80
C PHE A 131 7.22 2.53 11.40
N ALA A 132 7.11 1.94 10.21
CA ALA A 132 5.83 1.51 9.71
C ALA A 132 5.92 0.23 8.88
N ILE A 133 4.80 -0.49 8.87
CA ILE A 133 4.56 -1.65 8.01
C ILE A 133 3.33 -1.34 7.16
N ALA A 134 3.41 -1.55 5.85
CA ALA A 134 2.28 -1.42 4.94
C ALA A 134 2.18 -2.65 4.05
N VAL A 135 1.00 -3.23 3.99
CA VAL A 135 0.68 -4.36 3.12
C VAL A 135 -0.65 -4.13 2.43
N SER A 136 -0.82 -4.73 1.26
CA SER A 136 -2.10 -4.78 0.56
C SER A 136 -2.33 -6.14 -0.04
N SER A 137 -3.58 -6.48 -0.24
CA SER A 137 -3.97 -7.67 -0.97
C SER A 137 -5.22 -7.41 -1.78
N HIS A 138 -5.42 -8.23 -2.80
CA HIS A 138 -6.66 -8.27 -3.56
C HIS A 138 -7.39 -9.58 -3.30
N ARG A 139 -8.69 -9.56 -3.53
CA ARG A 139 -9.52 -10.76 -3.45
C ARG A 139 -9.14 -11.75 -4.54
N SER A 140 -8.82 -12.97 -4.15
CA SER A 140 -8.52 -14.06 -5.06
C SER A 140 -8.98 -15.39 -4.46
N PRO A 141 -9.19 -16.44 -5.27
CA PRO A 141 -9.58 -17.75 -4.75
C PRO A 141 -8.63 -18.24 -3.65
N MET A 142 -9.20 -18.89 -2.64
CA MET A 142 -8.47 -19.40 -1.46
C MET A 142 -8.17 -20.90 -1.55
N SER A 143 -8.32 -21.52 -2.73
CA SER A 143 -7.92 -22.93 -2.92
C SER A 143 -6.42 -23.10 -2.74
N PRO A 144 -5.92 -24.28 -2.33
CA PRO A 144 -4.49 -24.55 -2.20
C PRO A 144 -3.72 -24.24 -3.50
N ASP A 145 -4.26 -24.62 -4.64
CA ASP A 145 -3.66 -24.31 -5.94
C ASP A 145 -3.62 -22.82 -6.24
N ALA A 146 -4.69 -22.09 -5.94
CA ALA A 146 -4.71 -20.63 -6.08
C ALA A 146 -3.80 -19.94 -5.07
N LEU A 147 -3.62 -20.50 -3.86
CA LEU A 147 -2.67 -19.98 -2.89
C LEU A 147 -1.23 -20.14 -3.37
N ILE A 148 -0.87 -21.30 -3.85
CA ILE A 148 0.48 -21.58 -4.36
C ILE A 148 0.78 -20.77 -5.64
N LYS A 149 -0.14 -20.75 -6.59
CA LYS A 149 0.00 -20.00 -7.85
C LYS A 149 -0.37 -18.51 -7.73
N GLY A 150 -1.29 -18.18 -6.83
CA GLY A 150 -1.81 -16.83 -6.66
C GLY A 150 -0.95 -15.96 -5.72
N VAL A 151 -0.02 -16.54 -4.97
CA VAL A 151 1.02 -15.78 -4.26
C VAL A 151 1.90 -15.03 -5.27
N ASN A 152 2.02 -15.57 -6.48
CA ASN A 152 2.67 -14.90 -7.60
C ASN A 152 1.94 -13.61 -8.06
N CYS A 153 0.77 -13.31 -7.52
CA CYS A 153 0.02 -12.10 -7.84
C CYS A 153 0.08 -11.10 -6.69
N THR A 154 1.19 -10.39 -6.58
CA THR A 154 1.21 -8.98 -6.16
C THR A 154 0.58 -8.61 -4.82
N SER A 155 0.87 -9.34 -3.75
CA SER A 155 0.64 -8.79 -2.41
C SER A 155 1.90 -8.08 -1.93
N PRO A 156 1.96 -6.73 -1.98
CA PRO A 156 3.17 -6.00 -1.60
C PRO A 156 3.30 -5.92 -0.08
N ILE A 157 4.55 -5.85 0.36
CA ILE A 157 4.92 -5.48 1.72
C ILE A 157 5.97 -4.38 1.69
N SER A 158 5.79 -3.38 2.53
CA SER A 158 6.85 -2.43 2.84
C SER A 158 7.03 -2.34 4.34
N VAL A 159 8.29 -2.30 4.76
CA VAL A 159 8.70 -1.99 6.12
C VAL A 159 9.73 -0.88 6.04
N ALA A 160 9.54 0.19 6.81
CA ALA A 160 10.46 1.31 6.83
C ALA A 160 10.82 1.69 8.26
N PHE A 161 12.11 1.88 8.49
CA PHE A 161 12.67 2.21 9.79
C PHE A 161 13.50 3.50 9.69
N PRO A 162 13.28 4.51 10.56
CA PRO A 162 14.10 5.72 10.60
C PRO A 162 15.48 5.37 11.15
N SER A 163 16.50 6.09 10.70
CA SER A 163 17.91 5.88 11.10
C SER A 163 18.65 7.16 11.48
N GLY A 164 17.92 8.14 12.05
CA GLY A 164 18.48 9.41 12.46
C GLY A 164 19.08 10.18 11.27
N GLU A 165 20.38 10.47 11.34
CA GLU A 165 21.10 11.20 10.27
C GLU A 165 21.45 10.35 9.05
N GLN A 166 21.32 9.03 9.15
CA GLN A 166 21.59 8.10 8.06
C GLN A 166 20.37 7.89 7.15
N PRO A 167 20.56 7.41 5.92
CA PRO A 167 19.44 7.03 5.07
C PRO A 167 18.57 5.98 5.76
N PRO A 168 17.23 6.10 5.72
CA PRO A 168 16.34 5.15 6.37
C PRO A 168 16.45 3.75 5.74
N LEU A 169 16.28 2.72 6.56
CA LEU A 169 16.15 1.35 6.09
C LEU A 169 14.73 1.14 5.55
N VAL A 170 14.60 0.82 4.27
CA VAL A 170 13.29 0.59 3.65
C VAL A 170 13.32 -0.66 2.80
N ILE A 171 12.42 -1.60 3.11
CA ILE A 171 12.05 -2.71 2.25
C ILE A 171 10.72 -2.34 1.59
N ASP A 172 10.62 -2.48 0.26
CA ASP A 172 9.39 -2.28 -0.50
C ASP A 172 9.40 -3.27 -1.67
N MET A 173 8.65 -4.36 -1.53
CA MET A 173 8.69 -5.47 -2.49
C MET A 173 7.33 -6.15 -2.62
N GLY A 174 7.12 -6.85 -3.74
CA GLY A 174 6.06 -7.86 -3.85
C GLY A 174 6.43 -9.12 -3.09
N ALA A 175 5.43 -9.91 -2.70
CA ALA A 175 5.66 -11.24 -2.15
C ALA A 175 6.21 -12.23 -3.18
N TRP A 176 6.00 -11.93 -4.44
CA TRP A 176 6.48 -12.75 -5.56
C TRP A 176 7.93 -12.43 -5.89
N MET A 177 8.81 -13.40 -5.70
CA MET A 177 10.24 -13.32 -5.98
C MET A 177 10.67 -14.22 -7.13
N LEU A 178 10.01 -15.37 -7.29
CA LEU A 178 10.36 -16.38 -8.28
C LEU A 178 9.15 -16.71 -9.19
N PRO A 179 9.33 -16.78 -10.53
CA PRO A 179 8.29 -17.31 -11.39
C PRO A 179 8.04 -18.77 -11.07
N TRP A 180 6.78 -19.22 -11.16
CA TRP A 180 6.48 -20.63 -11.01
C TRP A 180 7.15 -21.42 -12.13
N ASP A 181 7.99 -22.36 -11.73
CA ASP A 181 8.71 -23.29 -12.61
C ASP A 181 8.94 -24.58 -11.82
N GLU A 182 8.49 -25.72 -12.34
CA GLU A 182 8.58 -27.01 -11.66
C GLU A 182 10.04 -27.42 -11.42
N ALA A 183 10.91 -27.25 -12.41
CA ALA A 183 12.32 -27.61 -12.27
C ALA A 183 13.03 -26.70 -11.25
N LEU A 184 12.62 -25.43 -11.16
CA LEU A 184 13.12 -24.51 -10.14
C LEU A 184 12.59 -24.89 -8.77
N PHE A 185 11.31 -25.28 -8.66
CA PHE A 185 10.72 -25.75 -7.42
C PHE A 185 11.43 -27.00 -6.88
N ASP A 186 11.70 -28.00 -7.74
CA ASP A 186 12.42 -29.22 -7.35
C ASP A 186 13.83 -28.93 -6.82
N ARG A 187 14.48 -27.89 -7.37
CA ARG A 187 15.84 -27.50 -6.94
C ARG A 187 15.88 -26.65 -5.68
N MET A 188 14.84 -25.83 -5.43
CA MET A 188 14.84 -24.83 -4.36
C MET A 188 13.45 -24.70 -3.71
N PRO A 189 12.82 -25.78 -3.23
CA PRO A 189 11.44 -25.74 -2.71
C PRO A 189 11.30 -24.77 -1.53
N PHE A 190 12.34 -24.65 -0.70
CA PHE A 190 12.32 -23.73 0.44
C PHE A 190 12.12 -22.26 0.07
N ALA A 191 12.58 -21.83 -1.11
CA ALA A 191 12.39 -20.46 -1.57
C ALA A 191 10.91 -20.21 -1.87
N PHE A 192 10.25 -21.14 -2.56
CA PHE A 192 8.81 -21.08 -2.85
C PHE A 192 7.97 -21.13 -1.57
N PHE A 193 8.34 -21.94 -0.59
CA PHE A 193 7.62 -21.98 0.69
C PHE A 193 7.78 -20.70 1.50
N LYS A 194 8.95 -20.04 1.47
CA LYS A 194 9.14 -18.73 2.10
C LYS A 194 8.31 -17.64 1.42
N GLU A 195 8.31 -17.65 0.10
CA GLU A 195 7.49 -16.74 -0.71
C GLU A 195 6.00 -16.94 -0.43
N LEU A 196 5.53 -18.19 -0.42
CA LEU A 196 4.18 -18.56 -0.04
C LEU A 196 3.83 -18.04 1.37
N GLY A 197 4.73 -18.19 2.33
CA GLY A 197 4.55 -17.70 3.70
C GLY A 197 4.37 -16.19 3.76
N ILE A 198 5.24 -15.43 3.09
CA ILE A 198 5.14 -13.96 3.01
C ILE A 198 3.82 -13.55 2.33
N GLY A 199 3.48 -14.16 1.20
CA GLY A 199 2.26 -13.88 0.48
C GLY A 199 0.99 -14.21 1.27
N ALA A 200 1.00 -15.32 2.02
CA ALA A 200 -0.11 -15.70 2.90
C ALA A 200 -0.30 -14.67 4.03
N MET A 201 0.79 -14.20 4.64
CA MET A 201 0.73 -13.15 5.67
C MET A 201 0.24 -11.82 5.10
N ASN A 202 0.71 -11.40 3.94
CA ASN A 202 0.24 -10.19 3.29
C ASN A 202 -1.26 -10.27 2.97
N ARG A 203 -1.74 -11.45 2.57
CA ARG A 203 -3.18 -11.71 2.34
C ARG A 203 -3.98 -11.69 3.64
N ALA A 204 -3.42 -12.22 4.73
CA ALA A 204 -4.06 -12.17 6.03
C ALA A 204 -4.23 -10.72 6.51
N PHE A 205 -3.19 -9.91 6.45
CA PHE A 205 -3.25 -8.50 6.87
C PHE A 205 -4.03 -7.62 5.88
N GLY A 206 -3.62 -7.57 4.62
CA GLY A 206 -4.21 -6.67 3.63
C GLY A 206 -5.55 -7.14 3.08
N GLY A 207 -5.92 -8.40 3.30
CA GLY A 207 -7.14 -8.99 2.79
C GLY A 207 -8.12 -9.41 3.89
N MET A 208 -7.78 -10.44 4.67
CA MET A 208 -8.70 -11.00 5.68
C MET A 208 -8.99 -10.00 6.79
N LEU A 209 -7.97 -9.38 7.38
CA LEU A 209 -8.12 -8.38 8.43
C LEU A 209 -8.83 -7.12 7.92
N ALA A 210 -8.61 -6.74 6.66
CA ALA A 210 -9.34 -5.65 6.01
C ALA A 210 -10.80 -6.00 5.68
N GLY A 211 -11.17 -7.27 5.80
CA GLY A 211 -12.54 -7.75 5.64
C GLY A 211 -12.98 -7.96 4.18
N ILE A 212 -12.06 -7.97 3.20
CA ILE A 212 -12.45 -8.13 1.77
C ILE A 212 -12.98 -9.53 1.43
N TYR A 213 -12.83 -10.51 2.34
CA TYR A 213 -13.37 -11.86 2.21
C TYR A 213 -14.66 -12.09 2.99
N LEU A 214 -15.20 -11.07 3.65
CA LEU A 214 -16.51 -11.18 4.30
C LEU A 214 -17.59 -11.41 3.25
N PRO A 215 -18.59 -12.28 3.51
CA PRO A 215 -19.61 -12.64 2.52
C PRO A 215 -20.30 -11.43 1.89
N GLN A 216 -20.58 -10.39 2.66
CA GLN A 216 -21.22 -9.16 2.17
C GLN A 216 -20.37 -8.37 1.18
N PHE A 217 -19.06 -8.66 1.07
CA PHE A 217 -18.15 -8.01 0.12
C PHE A 217 -17.70 -8.95 -1.02
N MET A 218 -18.16 -10.20 -1.04
CA MET A 218 -17.83 -11.14 -2.11
C MET A 218 -18.50 -10.77 -3.43
N GLU A 219 -19.70 -10.16 -3.35
CA GLU A 219 -20.36 -9.56 -4.49
C GLU A 219 -20.05 -8.05 -4.55
N PRO A 220 -19.99 -7.46 -5.74
CA PRO A 220 -19.81 -6.01 -5.87
C PRO A 220 -20.91 -5.26 -5.13
N GLN A 221 -20.52 -4.41 -4.16
CA GLN A 221 -21.46 -3.59 -3.40
C GLN A 221 -21.87 -2.31 -4.16
N SER A 222 -21.21 -2.04 -5.27
CA SER A 222 -21.45 -0.89 -6.14
C SER A 222 -21.16 -1.26 -7.60
N LYS A 223 -21.35 -0.32 -8.51
CA LYS A 223 -20.94 -0.48 -9.91
C LYS A 223 -19.42 -0.55 -10.12
N TRP A 224 -18.63 -0.27 -9.08
CA TRP A 224 -17.19 -0.22 -9.14
C TRP A 224 -16.56 -1.59 -8.86
N GLU A 225 -15.47 -1.91 -9.56
CA GLU A 225 -14.75 -3.18 -9.39
C GLU A 225 -13.74 -3.14 -8.23
N SER A 226 -14.18 -2.81 -7.05
CA SER A 226 -13.31 -2.76 -5.88
C SER A 226 -13.09 -4.16 -5.31
N ASN A 227 -11.84 -4.59 -5.23
CA ASN A 227 -11.49 -5.92 -4.77
C ASN A 227 -10.24 -5.94 -3.87
N GLN A 228 -9.76 -4.78 -3.45
CA GLN A 228 -8.54 -4.67 -2.65
C GLN A 228 -8.80 -4.13 -1.26
N GLY A 229 -7.87 -4.49 -0.38
CA GLY A 229 -7.75 -3.96 0.95
C GLY A 229 -6.29 -3.74 1.32
N SER A 230 -6.05 -3.02 2.39
CA SER A 230 -4.72 -2.83 2.94
C SER A 230 -4.72 -2.82 4.47
N PHE A 231 -3.54 -3.01 5.03
CA PHE A 231 -3.24 -2.80 6.43
C PHE A 231 -1.98 -1.94 6.52
N ILE A 232 -2.03 -0.91 7.36
CA ILE A 232 -0.90 -0.04 7.64
C ILE A 232 -0.80 0.12 9.14
N SER A 233 0.38 -0.16 9.70
CA SER A 233 0.67 0.01 11.13
C SER A 233 1.87 0.92 11.31
N VAL A 234 1.76 1.83 12.26
CA VAL A 234 2.76 2.86 12.57
C VAL A 234 3.13 2.79 14.05
N PHE A 235 4.40 2.94 14.36
CA PHE A 235 4.93 2.85 15.71
C PHE A 235 5.87 4.02 15.96
N ASP A 236 5.67 4.75 17.04
CA ASP A 236 6.61 5.78 17.47
C ASP A 236 7.85 5.14 18.07
N VAL A 237 9.01 5.36 17.44
CA VAL A 237 10.28 4.78 17.88
C VAL A 237 10.63 5.23 19.31
N GLN A 238 10.26 6.42 19.71
CA GLN A 238 10.56 6.96 21.04
C GLN A 238 9.91 6.19 22.18
N CYS A 239 8.82 5.43 21.90
CA CYS A 239 8.18 4.56 22.88
C CYS A 239 8.98 3.29 23.18
N PHE A 240 9.93 2.94 22.32
CA PHE A 240 10.80 1.75 22.48
C PHE A 240 12.23 2.15 22.86
N MET A 241 12.70 3.30 22.36
CA MET A 241 14.04 3.79 22.56
C MET A 241 14.00 5.32 22.77
N PRO A 242 14.57 5.86 23.84
CA PRO A 242 14.54 7.30 24.13
C PRO A 242 15.38 8.15 23.16
N CYS A 243 16.17 7.50 22.32
CA CYS A 243 17.03 8.14 21.31
C CYS A 243 17.18 7.22 20.11
N LEU A 244 17.13 7.76 18.90
CA LEU A 244 17.53 7.06 17.68
C LEU A 244 19.05 6.86 17.67
N LEU A 245 19.57 6.02 18.55
CA LEU A 245 20.97 5.57 18.57
C LEU A 245 21.25 4.57 17.43
N TYR A 246 20.50 4.64 16.35
CA TYR A 246 20.74 3.77 15.22
C TYR A 246 21.82 4.39 14.34
N THR A 247 23.02 4.14 14.73
CA THR A 247 24.17 4.23 13.83
C THR A 247 24.08 3.07 12.86
N SER A 248 24.34 3.31 11.61
CA SER A 248 24.35 2.42 10.45
C SER A 248 24.35 0.91 10.75
N PRO A 249 23.47 0.10 10.11
CA PRO A 249 23.55 -1.35 10.19
C PRO A 249 24.77 -1.93 9.45
N SER A 250 25.72 -1.10 9.10
CA SER A 250 26.93 -1.57 8.43
C SER A 250 27.74 -2.44 9.38
N PRO A 251 28.02 -3.71 9.07
CA PRO A 251 28.91 -4.55 9.86
C PRO A 251 30.38 -4.13 9.75
N ARG A 252 30.66 -2.90 9.30
CA ARG A 252 32.00 -2.36 9.07
C ARG A 252 32.41 -1.25 10.05
N ASP A 253 31.54 -0.91 11.01
CA ASP A 253 31.83 0.05 12.07
C ASP A 253 32.18 -0.65 13.37
#